data_6cda193e22efb970452851cf3d57606a
#
_entry.id   6cda193e22efb970452851cf3d57606a
#
_cell.length_a   1.000
_cell.length_b   1.000
_cell.length_c   1.000
_cell.angle_alpha   90.00
_cell.angle_beta   90.00
_cell.angle_gamma   90.00
#
_symmetry.space_group_name_H-M   'P 1'
#
loop_
_entity.id
_entity.type
_entity.pdbx_description
1 polymer ?
#
loop_
_entity_poly.entity_id
_entity_poly.type
_entity_poly.pdbx_seq_one_letter_code
_entity_poly.pdbx_strand_id
1 'polypeptide(L)'
;MPITTAAQAAAIMNQSLSELGYSYQIDTTNNETIEQGFKAIGAYPESQKNAILKQVNTILVFRNYFTMFDESKNPTRRFWREDTEYGGGIEDLYHEIIEPVEGFWAEEFAKDSVNDDELALNIAKDLVKYHGSKIKHKFHTEEDAFTIPLSITEMEAKKAFTPSGFVSYIDVKMANLQASAEVKLQNIAIEAIKQMVTDGNLVYQGGFNLNHPNGVTDAVEYVQTTSDEMTNLSNEFNNEGVLNISNFDDVFLVTTSEFINRLRVRGYANAYNLKEYAIKNRLMVLPKGSDFGTIDGKKVHAILLDRRAIVMSLRYWKMKPFIVSNTDYENYFLKVRVIKGYNEFFNAVAIVGDDIGAFNDNTAPSTVTFGSAITGNVFVNGLKVNSGAALQGQVFTIHVGDIVEIDTAQDVRIYGGYTSNISNMVEVTSDDGTFVANYPIMIVQ
;
A
#
# COMPACT_ATOMS: atom_id res chain seq x y z
N MET A 1 -1.79 -7.68 22.98
CA MET A 1 -0.59 -7.67 23.87
C MET A 1 -0.12 -9.09 24.04
N PRO A 2 1.15 -9.39 23.84
CA PRO A 2 1.67 -10.71 24.13
C PRO A 2 1.48 -11.01 25.63
N ILE A 3 1.19 -12.26 25.95
CA ILE A 3 1.04 -12.71 27.34
C ILE A 3 2.43 -12.97 27.88
N THR A 4 2.95 -12.05 28.66
CA THR A 4 4.35 -12.08 29.13
C THR A 4 4.50 -12.54 30.57
N THR A 5 3.41 -12.66 31.33
CA THR A 5 3.48 -13.00 32.75
C THR A 5 2.63 -14.21 33.13
N ALA A 6 3.08 -14.97 34.12
CA ALA A 6 2.34 -16.10 34.68
C ALA A 6 0.95 -15.67 35.21
N ALA A 7 0.84 -14.49 35.77
CA ALA A 7 -0.43 -13.92 36.24
C ALA A 7 -1.46 -13.71 35.13
N GLN A 8 -1.03 -13.23 33.96
CA GLN A 8 -1.91 -13.09 32.79
C GLN A 8 -2.35 -14.46 32.26
N ALA A 9 -1.44 -15.43 32.24
CA ALA A 9 -1.76 -16.81 31.89
C ALA A 9 -2.80 -17.41 32.84
N ALA A 10 -2.63 -17.23 34.16
CA ALA A 10 -3.58 -17.68 35.16
C ALA A 10 -4.96 -16.97 35.02
N ALA A 11 -4.99 -15.69 34.67
CA ALA A 11 -6.24 -14.96 34.45
C ALA A 11 -7.04 -15.53 33.27
N ILE A 12 -6.38 -15.91 32.17
CA ILE A 12 -7.04 -16.55 31.02
C ILE A 12 -7.56 -17.94 31.41
N MET A 13 -6.74 -18.70 32.15
CA MET A 13 -7.15 -20.00 32.62
C MET A 13 -8.38 -19.90 33.54
N ASN A 14 -8.38 -18.95 34.47
CA ASN A 14 -9.52 -18.69 35.36
C ASN A 14 -10.79 -18.27 34.59
N GLN A 15 -10.65 -17.44 33.58
CA GLN A 15 -11.77 -17.08 32.71
C GLN A 15 -12.33 -18.32 32.02
N SER A 16 -11.45 -19.18 31.49
CA SER A 16 -11.87 -20.42 30.81
C SER A 16 -12.57 -21.39 31.76
N LEU A 17 -12.08 -21.53 33.00
CA LEU A 17 -12.70 -22.34 34.04
C LEU A 17 -14.09 -21.80 34.41
N SER A 18 -14.21 -20.49 34.59
CA SER A 18 -15.49 -19.82 34.92
C SER A 18 -16.52 -20.01 33.82
N GLU A 19 -16.13 -19.85 32.54
CA GLU A 19 -17.04 -20.02 31.41
C GLU A 19 -17.50 -21.48 31.21
N LEU A 20 -16.67 -22.45 31.66
CA LEU A 20 -17.04 -23.86 31.68
C LEU A 20 -17.82 -24.28 32.94
N GLY A 21 -18.05 -23.34 33.86
CA GLY A 21 -18.81 -23.59 35.09
C GLY A 21 -18.01 -24.29 36.21
N TYR A 22 -16.67 -24.32 36.14
CA TYR A 22 -15.83 -24.81 37.20
C TYR A 22 -15.75 -23.78 38.33
N SER A 23 -15.90 -24.25 39.56
CA SER A 23 -15.76 -23.42 40.77
C SER A 23 -14.32 -23.15 41.18
N TYR A 24 -13.39 -23.96 40.68
CA TYR A 24 -11.95 -23.82 40.97
C TYR A 24 -11.36 -22.63 40.18
N GLN A 25 -10.56 -21.84 40.88
CA GLN A 25 -9.80 -20.75 40.28
C GLN A 25 -8.37 -20.78 40.79
N ILE A 26 -7.42 -20.42 39.92
CA ILE A 26 -6.01 -20.30 40.27
C ILE A 26 -5.85 -19.00 41.06
N ASP A 27 -5.21 -19.09 42.24
CA ASP A 27 -4.82 -17.91 43.00
C ASP A 27 -3.63 -17.21 42.32
N THR A 28 -3.82 -15.94 41.98
CA THR A 28 -2.83 -15.11 41.27
C THR A 28 -1.96 -14.27 42.19
N THR A 29 -1.99 -14.53 43.50
CA THR A 29 -1.29 -13.70 44.50
C THR A 29 0.23 -13.76 44.34
N ASN A 30 0.79 -14.96 44.07
CA ASN A 30 2.21 -15.14 43.84
C ASN A 30 2.49 -16.29 42.83
N ASN A 31 3.74 -16.39 42.38
CA ASN A 31 4.12 -17.41 41.38
C ASN A 31 3.97 -18.84 41.87
N GLU A 32 4.15 -19.09 43.17
CA GLU A 32 4.05 -20.41 43.76
C GLU A 32 2.60 -20.90 43.77
N THR A 33 1.65 -20.04 44.15
CA THR A 33 0.21 -20.34 44.10
C THR A 33 -0.29 -20.55 42.68
N ILE A 34 0.24 -19.80 41.74
CA ILE A 34 -0.06 -19.96 40.29
C ILE A 34 0.42 -21.36 39.85
N GLU A 35 1.65 -21.75 40.18
CA GLU A 35 2.21 -23.05 39.80
C GLU A 35 1.41 -24.23 40.38
N GLN A 36 1.02 -24.14 41.67
CA GLN A 36 0.15 -25.12 42.31
C GLN A 36 -1.22 -25.18 41.60
N GLY A 37 -1.78 -24.07 41.21
CA GLY A 37 -3.04 -24.01 40.49
C GLY A 37 -2.97 -24.72 39.13
N PHE A 38 -1.91 -24.50 38.36
CA PHE A 38 -1.72 -25.21 37.09
C PHE A 38 -1.51 -26.70 37.27
N LYS A 39 -0.77 -27.13 38.33
CA LYS A 39 -0.61 -28.54 38.67
C LYS A 39 -1.95 -29.20 39.04
N ALA A 40 -2.79 -28.51 39.80
CA ALA A 40 -4.14 -29.00 40.15
C ALA A 40 -5.01 -29.23 38.90
N ILE A 41 -5.00 -28.28 37.95
CA ILE A 41 -5.75 -28.43 36.68
C ILE A 41 -5.13 -29.54 35.83
N GLY A 42 -3.80 -29.67 35.80
CA GLY A 42 -3.08 -30.73 35.10
C GLY A 42 -3.44 -32.14 35.59
N ALA A 43 -3.97 -32.30 36.83
CA ALA A 43 -4.46 -33.53 37.38
C ALA A 43 -5.91 -33.88 36.96
N TYR A 44 -6.62 -32.99 36.25
CA TYR A 44 -7.98 -33.27 35.79
C TYR A 44 -8.00 -34.40 34.73
N PRO A 45 -9.15 -35.10 34.57
CA PRO A 45 -9.34 -36.07 33.51
C PRO A 45 -9.08 -35.45 32.14
N GLU A 46 -8.58 -36.23 31.16
CA GLU A 46 -8.27 -35.74 29.81
C GLU A 46 -9.43 -35.00 29.12
N SER A 47 -10.66 -35.51 29.29
CA SER A 47 -11.85 -34.87 28.72
C SER A 47 -12.07 -33.45 29.25
N GLN A 48 -11.77 -33.23 30.55
CA GLN A 48 -11.90 -31.88 31.14
C GLN A 48 -10.75 -30.97 30.72
N LYS A 49 -9.53 -31.48 30.67
CA LYS A 49 -8.36 -30.75 30.16
C LYS A 49 -8.57 -30.27 28.71
N ASN A 50 -9.11 -31.14 27.88
CA ASN A 50 -9.41 -30.80 26.49
C ASN A 50 -10.53 -29.77 26.39
N ALA A 51 -11.55 -29.83 27.23
CA ALA A 51 -12.60 -28.80 27.30
C ALA A 51 -12.02 -27.43 27.72
N ILE A 52 -11.13 -27.42 28.72
CA ILE A 52 -10.45 -26.21 29.18
C ILE A 52 -9.57 -25.62 28.07
N LEU A 53 -8.74 -26.41 27.39
CA LEU A 53 -7.88 -25.95 26.29
C LEU A 53 -8.71 -25.42 25.13
N LYS A 54 -9.81 -26.08 24.80
CA LYS A 54 -10.73 -25.60 23.78
C LYS A 54 -11.27 -24.20 24.12
N GLN A 55 -11.67 -23.98 25.37
CA GLN A 55 -12.17 -22.69 25.82
C GLN A 55 -11.07 -21.64 25.84
N VAL A 56 -9.88 -21.99 26.32
CA VAL A 56 -8.69 -21.13 26.25
C VAL A 56 -8.43 -20.68 24.82
N ASN A 57 -8.40 -21.61 23.86
CA ASN A 57 -8.17 -21.28 22.46
C ASN A 57 -9.26 -20.35 21.89
N THR A 58 -10.51 -20.55 22.28
CA THR A 58 -11.63 -19.68 21.89
C THR A 58 -11.42 -18.25 22.41
N ILE A 59 -11.08 -18.10 23.69
CA ILE A 59 -10.83 -16.80 24.32
C ILE A 59 -9.64 -16.09 23.65
N LEU A 60 -8.56 -16.85 23.37
CA LEU A 60 -7.35 -16.30 22.75
C LEU A 60 -7.60 -15.82 21.33
N VAL A 61 -8.35 -16.58 20.53
CA VAL A 61 -8.74 -16.20 19.18
C VAL A 61 -9.57 -14.93 19.22
N PHE A 62 -10.51 -14.82 20.17
CA PHE A 62 -11.32 -13.63 20.32
C PHE A 62 -10.49 -12.41 20.75
N ARG A 63 -9.52 -12.57 21.66
CA ARG A 63 -8.61 -11.50 22.06
C ARG A 63 -7.68 -11.05 20.92
N ASN A 64 -7.16 -12.01 20.15
CA ASN A 64 -6.31 -11.70 19.01
C ASN A 64 -7.05 -11.00 17.87
N TYR A 65 -8.34 -11.27 17.74
CA TYR A 65 -9.19 -10.53 16.81
C TYR A 65 -9.03 -9.01 16.98
N PHE A 66 -9.13 -8.49 18.20
CA PHE A 66 -8.96 -7.06 18.45
C PHE A 66 -7.54 -6.53 18.21
N THR A 67 -6.51 -7.37 18.38
CA THR A 67 -5.11 -6.95 18.12
C THR A 67 -4.71 -7.04 16.64
N MET A 68 -5.44 -7.80 15.83
CA MET A 68 -5.23 -7.88 14.39
C MET A 68 -5.61 -6.60 13.65
N PHE A 69 -6.42 -5.73 14.26
CA PHE A 69 -6.81 -4.45 13.70
C PHE A 69 -5.81 -3.31 13.96
N ASP A 70 -4.60 -3.63 14.37
CA ASP A 70 -3.52 -2.65 14.54
C ASP A 70 -2.95 -2.23 13.17
N GLU A 71 -3.23 -1.01 12.75
CA GLU A 71 -2.76 -0.42 11.49
C GLU A 71 -1.24 -0.39 11.36
N SER A 72 -0.52 -0.36 12.50
CA SER A 72 0.94 -0.34 12.51
C SER A 72 1.56 -1.63 11.94
N LYS A 73 0.84 -2.74 12.01
CA LYS A 73 1.30 -4.05 11.55
C LYS A 73 0.89 -4.38 10.12
N ASN A 74 -0.26 -3.90 9.71
CA ASN A 74 -0.80 -4.18 8.39
C ASN A 74 -1.42 -2.92 7.77
N PRO A 75 -0.74 -2.27 6.82
CA PRO A 75 -1.24 -1.03 6.21
C PRO A 75 -2.58 -1.19 5.49
N THR A 76 -2.93 -2.41 5.03
CA THR A 76 -4.23 -2.65 4.39
C THR A 76 -5.41 -2.54 5.36
N ARG A 77 -5.14 -2.47 6.65
CA ARG A 77 -6.17 -2.25 7.68
C ARG A 77 -6.96 -0.97 7.50
N ARG A 78 -6.38 0.01 6.88
CA ARG A 78 -7.05 1.28 6.60
C ARG A 78 -8.27 1.13 5.67
N PHE A 79 -8.35 0.06 4.90
CA PHE A 79 -9.50 -0.26 4.03
C PHE A 79 -10.62 -1.02 4.76
N TRP A 80 -10.37 -1.48 6.00
CA TRP A 80 -11.34 -2.25 6.74
C TRP A 80 -12.41 -1.34 7.34
N ARG A 81 -13.65 -1.75 7.15
CA ARG A 81 -14.84 -1.13 7.74
C ARG A 81 -15.29 -1.94 8.95
N GLU A 82 -16.33 -1.45 9.60
CA GLU A 82 -16.96 -2.16 10.72
C GLU A 82 -17.47 -3.55 10.31
N ASP A 83 -17.55 -4.42 11.29
CA ASP A 83 -17.98 -5.80 11.07
C ASP A 83 -19.43 -5.91 10.61
N THR A 84 -19.66 -6.79 9.64
CA THR A 84 -21.01 -7.07 9.10
C THR A 84 -21.50 -8.45 9.49
N GLU A 85 -21.40 -8.84 10.79
CA GLU A 85 -21.67 -10.20 11.25
C GLU A 85 -23.07 -10.71 10.86
N TYR A 86 -24.04 -9.82 10.71
CA TYR A 86 -25.43 -10.17 10.43
C TYR A 86 -25.98 -9.67 9.08
N GLY A 87 -25.16 -9.02 8.27
CA GLY A 87 -25.57 -8.47 6.98
C GLY A 87 -25.32 -9.40 5.79
N GLY A 88 -26.15 -9.29 4.75
CA GLY A 88 -25.97 -10.00 3.47
C GLY A 88 -24.89 -9.38 2.58
N GLY A 89 -24.48 -8.15 2.85
CA GLY A 89 -23.51 -7.36 2.08
C GLY A 89 -23.30 -5.99 2.69
N ILE A 90 -22.42 -5.23 2.09
CA ILE A 90 -22.20 -3.82 2.43
C ILE A 90 -22.82 -2.98 1.32
N GLU A 91 -23.64 -2.04 1.67
CA GLU A 91 -24.17 -1.04 0.74
C GLU A 91 -23.38 0.27 0.92
N ASP A 92 -22.79 0.74 -0.17
CA ASP A 92 -22.20 2.06 -0.25
C ASP A 92 -23.18 3.00 -0.94
N LEU A 93 -23.54 4.05 -0.22
CA LEU A 93 -24.35 5.15 -0.72
C LEU A 93 -23.46 6.36 -0.96
N TYR A 94 -23.51 6.89 -2.15
CA TYR A 94 -22.82 8.12 -2.52
C TYR A 94 -23.83 9.18 -2.92
N HIS A 95 -23.77 10.33 -2.25
CA HIS A 95 -24.52 11.52 -2.60
C HIS A 95 -23.65 12.44 -3.42
N GLU A 96 -24.02 12.69 -4.67
CA GLU A 96 -23.31 13.64 -5.52
C GLU A 96 -23.34 15.04 -4.88
N ILE A 97 -22.21 15.67 -4.81
CA ILE A 97 -22.10 17.04 -4.28
C ILE A 97 -22.79 17.98 -5.28
N ILE A 98 -23.72 18.78 -4.79
CA ILE A 98 -24.41 19.78 -5.61
C ILE A 98 -23.49 20.99 -5.71
N GLU A 99 -23.16 21.40 -6.93
CA GLU A 99 -22.44 22.66 -7.13
C GLU A 99 -23.28 23.84 -6.63
N PRO A 100 -22.66 24.77 -5.86
CA PRO A 100 -23.33 25.99 -5.49
C PRO A 100 -23.64 26.82 -6.74
N VAL A 101 -24.86 27.28 -6.85
CA VAL A 101 -25.27 28.17 -7.92
C VAL A 101 -25.00 29.63 -7.48
N GLU A 102 -24.15 30.32 -8.21
CA GLU A 102 -23.89 31.74 -7.96
C GLU A 102 -25.14 32.59 -8.32
N GLY A 103 -25.40 33.62 -7.54
CA GLY A 103 -26.42 34.61 -7.89
C GLY A 103 -27.79 34.47 -7.20
N PHE A 104 -27.95 33.53 -6.25
CA PHE A 104 -29.21 33.32 -5.51
C PHE A 104 -29.32 34.11 -4.21
N TRP A 105 -28.68 35.27 -4.09
CA TRP A 105 -28.77 36.08 -2.87
C TRP A 105 -29.96 37.04 -2.94
N ALA A 106 -30.64 37.24 -1.82
CA ALA A 106 -31.76 38.16 -1.68
C ALA A 106 -31.45 39.58 -2.12
N GLU A 107 -30.18 39.98 -2.15
CA GLU A 107 -29.71 41.26 -2.63
C GLU A 107 -29.83 41.42 -4.16
N GLU A 108 -29.77 40.34 -4.92
CA GLU A 108 -30.01 40.40 -6.39
C GLU A 108 -31.50 40.53 -6.72
N PHE A 109 -32.36 40.02 -5.81
CA PHE A 109 -33.81 40.29 -5.92
C PHE A 109 -34.18 41.72 -5.55
N ALA A 110 -33.33 42.43 -4.81
CA ALA A 110 -33.53 43.81 -4.38
C ALA A 110 -32.92 44.83 -5.32
N LYS A 111 -32.08 44.42 -6.27
CA LYS A 111 -31.63 45.30 -7.33
C LYS A 111 -32.76 45.50 -8.31
N ASP A 112 -33.32 46.71 -8.26
CA ASP A 112 -34.34 47.27 -9.16
C ASP A 112 -33.89 47.33 -10.64
N SER A 113 -33.48 46.23 -11.21
CA SER A 113 -33.38 46.05 -12.63
C SER A 113 -34.77 45.70 -13.19
N VAL A 114 -35.66 46.61 -13.00
CA VAL A 114 -37.09 46.53 -13.33
C VAL A 114 -37.36 46.30 -14.85
N ASN A 115 -36.34 46.16 -15.66
CA ASN A 115 -36.48 46.02 -17.11
C ASN A 115 -35.91 44.73 -17.69
N ASP A 116 -35.54 43.75 -16.89
CA ASP A 116 -35.05 42.47 -17.41
C ASP A 116 -36.00 41.33 -17.04
N ASP A 117 -37.16 41.31 -17.71
CA ASP A 117 -38.17 40.25 -17.58
C ASP A 117 -37.58 38.85 -17.84
N GLU A 118 -36.51 38.80 -18.62
CA GLU A 118 -35.80 37.56 -18.93
C GLU A 118 -34.95 37.07 -17.76
N LEU A 119 -34.30 37.95 -17.02
CA LEU A 119 -33.52 37.65 -15.81
C LEU A 119 -34.44 37.18 -14.68
N ALA A 120 -35.52 37.90 -14.45
CA ALA A 120 -36.55 37.53 -13.46
C ALA A 120 -37.20 36.16 -13.75
N LEU A 121 -37.43 35.88 -15.05
CA LEU A 121 -38.00 34.62 -15.52
C LEU A 121 -37.01 33.45 -15.32
N ASN A 122 -35.71 33.65 -15.55
CA ASN A 122 -34.68 32.65 -15.37
C ASN A 122 -34.46 32.37 -13.90
N ILE A 123 -34.43 33.36 -13.03
CA ILE A 123 -34.37 33.20 -11.57
C ILE A 123 -35.60 32.42 -11.05
N ALA A 124 -36.80 32.77 -11.54
CA ALA A 124 -38.02 32.07 -11.15
C ALA A 124 -38.02 30.60 -11.61
N LYS A 125 -37.48 30.31 -12.80
CA LYS A 125 -37.33 28.94 -13.29
C LYS A 125 -36.34 28.12 -12.46
N ASP A 126 -35.25 28.72 -12.06
CA ASP A 126 -34.26 28.04 -11.23
C ASP A 126 -34.73 27.81 -9.79
N LEU A 127 -35.49 28.73 -9.21
CA LEU A 127 -36.13 28.57 -7.91
C LEU A 127 -37.13 27.39 -7.85
N VAL A 128 -37.79 27.11 -8.98
CA VAL A 128 -38.76 26.00 -9.07
C VAL A 128 -38.12 24.69 -9.50
N LYS A 129 -36.89 24.74 -9.97
CA LYS A 129 -36.14 23.55 -10.39
C LYS A 129 -35.77 22.68 -9.18
N TYR A 130 -36.06 21.41 -9.27
CA TYR A 130 -35.63 20.47 -8.26
C TYR A 130 -34.13 20.25 -8.34
N HIS A 131 -33.40 20.75 -7.34
CA HIS A 131 -31.96 20.56 -7.16
C HIS A 131 -31.68 19.40 -6.21
N GLY A 132 -32.10 18.21 -6.59
CA GLY A 132 -31.83 17.01 -5.81
C GLY A 132 -30.46 16.42 -6.12
N SER A 133 -29.70 16.05 -5.10
CA SER A 133 -28.48 15.30 -5.32
C SER A 133 -28.81 13.92 -5.92
N LYS A 134 -28.04 13.49 -6.90
CA LYS A 134 -28.14 12.12 -7.37
C LYS A 134 -27.54 11.19 -6.34
N ILE A 135 -28.26 10.12 -6.04
CA ILE A 135 -27.80 9.08 -5.13
C ILE A 135 -27.34 7.92 -6.01
N LYS A 136 -26.08 7.55 -5.88
CA LYS A 136 -25.53 6.31 -6.45
C LYS A 136 -25.33 5.30 -5.32
N HIS A 137 -25.57 4.03 -5.60
CA HIS A 137 -25.37 2.97 -4.63
C HIS A 137 -24.67 1.78 -5.26
N LYS A 138 -23.89 1.09 -4.46
CA LYS A 138 -23.23 -0.17 -4.84
C LYS A 138 -23.29 -1.16 -3.70
N PHE A 139 -23.71 -2.38 -4.02
CA PHE A 139 -23.73 -3.49 -3.08
C PHE A 139 -22.47 -4.34 -3.25
N HIS A 140 -21.79 -4.59 -2.15
CA HIS A 140 -20.64 -5.48 -2.06
C HIS A 140 -21.09 -6.77 -1.40
N THR A 141 -21.19 -7.83 -2.20
CA THR A 141 -21.63 -9.17 -1.75
C THR A 141 -20.57 -10.24 -1.97
N GLU A 142 -19.46 -9.91 -2.63
CA GLU A 142 -18.40 -10.86 -2.89
C GLU A 142 -17.72 -11.26 -1.59
N GLU A 143 -17.77 -12.54 -1.28
CA GLU A 143 -17.29 -13.11 -0.04
C GLU A 143 -16.08 -14.01 -0.32
N ASP A 144 -14.98 -13.74 0.38
CA ASP A 144 -13.81 -14.59 0.42
C ASP A 144 -13.79 -15.38 1.72
N ALA A 145 -13.68 -16.70 1.64
CA ALA A 145 -13.67 -17.57 2.79
C ALA A 145 -12.38 -18.38 2.85
N PHE A 146 -11.73 -18.38 4.00
CA PHE A 146 -10.56 -19.21 4.22
C PHE A 146 -10.56 -19.84 5.60
N THR A 147 -9.75 -20.89 5.74
CA THR A 147 -9.62 -21.62 6.98
C THR A 147 -8.15 -21.80 7.32
N ILE A 148 -7.76 -21.46 8.54
CA ILE A 148 -6.40 -21.69 9.05
C ILE A 148 -6.45 -22.87 9.99
N PRO A 149 -5.77 -24.00 9.67
CA PRO A 149 -5.67 -25.14 10.55
C PRO A 149 -4.65 -24.87 11.66
N LEU A 150 -4.99 -25.27 12.88
CA LEU A 150 -4.11 -25.27 14.03
C LEU A 150 -4.17 -26.67 14.67
N SER A 151 -3.07 -27.42 14.61
CA SER A 151 -2.98 -28.73 15.25
C SER A 151 -2.25 -28.62 16.58
N ILE A 152 -2.76 -29.30 17.57
CA ILE A 152 -2.20 -29.36 18.93
C ILE A 152 -1.95 -30.83 19.26
N THR A 153 -0.70 -31.18 19.51
CA THR A 153 -0.32 -32.52 19.94
C THR A 153 -0.60 -32.73 21.43
N GLU A 154 -0.83 -33.97 21.84
CA GLU A 154 -1.02 -34.34 23.25
C GLU A 154 0.16 -33.89 24.13
N MET A 155 1.39 -33.93 23.60
CA MET A 155 2.56 -33.49 24.32
C MET A 155 2.56 -31.95 24.53
N GLU A 156 2.16 -31.19 23.56
CA GLU A 156 2.01 -29.72 23.66
C GLU A 156 0.88 -29.37 24.66
N ALA A 157 -0.24 -30.11 24.60
CA ALA A 157 -1.33 -29.96 25.55
C ALA A 157 -0.86 -30.22 26.99
N LYS A 158 -0.10 -31.28 27.24
CA LYS A 158 0.48 -31.57 28.56
C LYS A 158 1.42 -30.47 29.05
N LYS A 159 2.27 -29.93 28.19
CA LYS A 159 3.14 -28.78 28.52
C LYS A 159 2.37 -27.51 28.84
N ALA A 160 1.21 -27.29 28.19
CA ALA A 160 0.37 -26.13 28.43
C ALA A 160 -0.23 -26.04 29.83
N PHE A 161 -0.22 -27.14 30.61
CA PHE A 161 -0.65 -27.14 32.01
C PHE A 161 0.46 -26.79 33.02
N THR A 162 1.54 -26.18 32.56
CA THR A 162 2.55 -25.52 33.41
C THR A 162 2.53 -24.00 33.09
N PRO A 163 2.78 -23.11 34.07
CA PRO A 163 2.69 -21.65 33.83
C PRO A 163 3.57 -21.19 32.67
N SER A 164 4.85 -21.60 32.66
CA SER A 164 5.80 -21.25 31.60
C SER A 164 5.48 -21.92 30.26
N GLY A 165 5.03 -23.17 30.29
CA GLY A 165 4.61 -23.91 29.11
C GLY A 165 3.34 -23.32 28.48
N PHE A 166 2.41 -22.84 29.31
CA PHE A 166 1.18 -22.20 28.86
C PHE A 166 1.45 -20.86 28.15
N VAL A 167 2.31 -20.02 28.73
CA VAL A 167 2.75 -18.76 28.09
C VAL A 167 3.42 -19.06 26.75
N SER A 168 4.37 -19.96 26.71
CA SER A 168 5.07 -20.34 25.46
C SER A 168 4.12 -20.95 24.42
N TYR A 169 3.17 -21.76 24.84
CA TYR A 169 2.14 -22.33 23.97
C TYR A 169 1.30 -21.24 23.30
N ILE A 170 0.83 -20.28 24.09
CA ILE A 170 0.01 -19.18 23.59
C ILE A 170 0.82 -18.33 22.61
N ASP A 171 2.01 -17.90 22.99
CA ASP A 171 2.83 -17.00 22.17
C ASP A 171 3.16 -17.63 20.81
N VAL A 172 3.58 -18.89 20.78
CA VAL A 172 3.94 -19.56 19.52
C VAL A 172 2.72 -19.84 18.65
N LYS A 173 1.66 -20.42 19.22
CA LYS A 173 0.48 -20.83 18.42
C LYS A 173 -0.33 -19.64 17.96
N MET A 174 -0.49 -18.63 18.81
CA MET A 174 -1.26 -17.42 18.44
C MET A 174 -0.49 -16.52 17.50
N ALA A 175 0.83 -16.36 17.67
CA ALA A 175 1.65 -15.59 16.73
C ALA A 175 1.60 -16.19 15.32
N ASN A 176 1.71 -17.52 15.21
CA ASN A 176 1.61 -18.19 13.91
C ASN A 176 0.23 -18.05 13.28
N LEU A 177 -0.83 -18.22 14.06
CA LEU A 177 -2.21 -18.07 13.60
C LEU A 177 -2.46 -16.63 13.10
N GLN A 178 -2.01 -15.66 13.89
CA GLN A 178 -2.14 -14.24 13.57
C GLN A 178 -1.37 -13.88 12.29
N ALA A 179 -0.10 -14.29 12.20
CA ALA A 179 0.72 -14.03 11.02
C ALA A 179 0.11 -14.63 9.75
N SER A 180 -0.38 -15.87 9.82
CA SER A 180 -1.03 -16.54 8.70
C SER A 180 -2.32 -15.82 8.27
N ALA A 181 -3.13 -15.36 9.23
CA ALA A 181 -4.34 -14.62 8.96
C ALA A 181 -4.02 -13.26 8.33
N GLU A 182 -3.06 -12.51 8.88
CA GLU A 182 -2.66 -11.19 8.38
C GLU A 182 -2.15 -11.26 6.93
N VAL A 183 -1.31 -12.25 6.60
CA VAL A 183 -0.83 -12.46 5.23
C VAL A 183 -1.99 -12.72 4.27
N LYS A 184 -2.95 -13.58 4.67
CA LYS A 184 -4.10 -13.87 3.80
C LYS A 184 -5.03 -12.67 3.64
N LEU A 185 -5.29 -11.92 4.72
CA LEU A 185 -6.10 -10.71 4.67
C LEU A 185 -5.45 -9.61 3.82
N GLN A 186 -4.12 -9.46 3.88
CA GLN A 186 -3.38 -8.56 3.01
C GLN A 186 -3.52 -8.98 1.53
N ASN A 187 -3.41 -10.28 1.24
CA ASN A 187 -3.59 -10.78 -0.12
C ASN A 187 -4.99 -10.52 -0.66
N ILE A 188 -6.03 -10.66 0.17
CA ILE A 188 -7.42 -10.35 -0.21
C ILE A 188 -7.57 -8.87 -0.57
N ALA A 189 -6.94 -7.96 0.20
CA ALA A 189 -6.94 -6.53 -0.14
C ALA A 189 -6.24 -6.24 -1.46
N ILE A 190 -5.11 -6.90 -1.71
CA ILE A 190 -4.39 -6.80 -2.99
C ILE A 190 -5.24 -7.33 -4.14
N GLU A 191 -5.95 -8.43 -3.93
CA GLU A 191 -6.88 -9.00 -4.93
C GLU A 191 -8.02 -8.03 -5.26
N ALA A 192 -8.61 -7.33 -4.27
CA ALA A 192 -9.63 -6.32 -4.51
C ALA A 192 -9.09 -5.14 -5.34
N ILE A 193 -7.86 -4.69 -5.08
CA ILE A 193 -7.19 -3.65 -5.88
C ILE A 193 -6.93 -4.15 -7.30
N LYS A 194 -6.45 -5.37 -7.48
CA LYS A 194 -6.23 -5.97 -8.80
C LYS A 194 -7.52 -6.10 -9.59
N GLN A 195 -8.60 -6.49 -8.94
CA GLN A 195 -9.90 -6.60 -9.57
C GLN A 195 -10.38 -5.24 -10.10
N MET A 196 -10.21 -4.16 -9.31
CA MET A 196 -10.50 -2.79 -9.75
C MET A 196 -9.71 -2.42 -11.02
N VAL A 197 -8.43 -2.80 -11.09
CA VAL A 197 -7.58 -2.60 -12.28
C VAL A 197 -8.07 -3.43 -13.47
N THR A 198 -8.38 -4.71 -13.25
CA THR A 198 -8.80 -5.64 -14.30
C THR A 198 -10.15 -5.24 -14.92
N ASP A 199 -11.06 -4.77 -14.08
CA ASP A 199 -12.39 -4.32 -14.50
C ASP A 199 -12.36 -2.92 -15.16
N GLY A 200 -11.20 -2.25 -15.18
CA GLY A 200 -11.01 -0.93 -15.78
C GLY A 200 -11.72 0.20 -15.02
N ASN A 201 -12.03 -0.01 -13.74
CA ASN A 201 -12.81 0.93 -12.93
C ASN A 201 -11.93 1.95 -12.19
N LEU A 202 -10.95 2.51 -12.90
CA LEU A 202 -10.10 3.59 -12.38
C LEU A 202 -9.58 4.45 -13.54
N VAL A 203 -9.30 5.69 -13.25
CA VAL A 203 -8.61 6.60 -14.18
C VAL A 203 -7.13 6.21 -14.23
N TYR A 204 -6.48 6.38 -15.37
CA TYR A 204 -5.06 6.10 -15.45
C TYR A 204 -4.31 7.18 -16.22
N GLN A 205 -3.07 7.41 -15.81
CA GLN A 205 -2.11 8.24 -16.52
C GLN A 205 -0.95 7.35 -16.98
N GLY A 206 -0.72 7.36 -18.27
CA GLY A 206 0.29 6.54 -18.92
C GLY A 206 1.45 7.35 -19.50
N GLY A 207 2.49 6.63 -19.93
CA GLY A 207 3.59 7.22 -20.68
C GLY A 207 4.87 7.47 -19.89
N PHE A 208 4.91 7.13 -18.60
CA PHE A 208 6.11 7.28 -17.79
C PHE A 208 7.15 6.21 -18.16
N ASN A 209 8.28 6.63 -18.72
CA ASN A 209 9.44 5.77 -18.91
C ASN A 209 10.27 5.75 -17.63
N LEU A 210 9.96 4.82 -16.74
CA LEU A 210 10.63 4.69 -15.44
C LEU A 210 12.08 4.19 -15.53
N ASN A 211 12.54 3.80 -16.70
CA ASN A 211 13.95 3.50 -16.96
C ASN A 211 14.78 4.73 -17.29
N HIS A 212 14.11 5.87 -17.50
CA HIS A 212 14.76 7.16 -17.79
C HIS A 212 14.59 8.11 -16.58
N PRO A 213 15.63 8.91 -16.22
CA PRO A 213 15.56 9.86 -15.10
C PRO A 213 14.38 10.84 -15.19
N ASN A 214 14.14 11.41 -16.36
CA ASN A 214 13.02 12.35 -16.56
C ASN A 214 11.67 11.68 -16.34
N GLY A 215 11.46 10.47 -16.84
CA GLY A 215 10.21 9.75 -16.63
C GLY A 215 9.95 9.39 -15.16
N VAL A 216 11.00 9.22 -14.36
CA VAL A 216 10.89 9.08 -12.89
C VAL A 216 10.46 10.41 -12.26
N THR A 217 11.05 11.53 -12.71
CA THR A 217 10.66 12.87 -12.22
C THR A 217 9.21 13.18 -12.56
N ASP A 218 8.82 12.96 -13.81
CA ASP A 218 7.47 13.21 -14.31
C ASP A 218 6.44 12.38 -13.52
N ALA A 219 6.77 11.12 -13.21
CA ALA A 219 5.90 10.26 -12.40
C ALA A 219 5.75 10.77 -10.96
N VAL A 220 6.83 11.27 -10.33
CA VAL A 220 6.77 11.86 -8.99
C VAL A 220 5.95 13.14 -8.98
N GLU A 221 6.19 14.03 -9.93
CA GLU A 221 5.45 15.28 -10.07
C GLU A 221 3.96 15.00 -10.27
N TYR A 222 3.62 14.07 -11.15
CA TYR A 222 2.25 13.65 -11.38
C TYR A 222 1.58 13.11 -10.11
N VAL A 223 2.24 12.20 -9.37
CA VAL A 223 1.71 11.65 -8.11
C VAL A 223 1.44 12.75 -7.09
N GLN A 224 2.36 13.70 -6.95
CA GLN A 224 2.19 14.79 -5.99
C GLN A 224 1.05 15.73 -6.39
N THR A 225 1.03 16.17 -7.64
CA THR A 225 0.00 17.06 -8.17
C THR A 225 -1.38 16.42 -8.07
N THR A 226 -1.52 15.18 -8.55
CA THR A 226 -2.80 14.44 -8.48
C THR A 226 -3.26 14.22 -7.04
N SER A 227 -2.32 13.91 -6.13
CA SER A 227 -2.66 13.74 -4.71
C SER A 227 -3.20 15.03 -4.07
N ASP A 228 -2.65 16.18 -4.45
CA ASP A 228 -3.10 17.47 -3.95
C ASP A 228 -4.43 17.88 -4.62
N GLU A 229 -4.58 17.61 -5.91
CA GLU A 229 -5.82 17.89 -6.68
C GLU A 229 -7.00 17.02 -6.23
N MET A 230 -6.77 15.75 -5.86
CA MET A 230 -7.81 14.89 -5.30
C MET A 230 -8.43 15.43 -4.00
N THR A 231 -7.72 16.33 -3.31
CA THR A 231 -8.26 16.99 -2.10
C THR A 231 -9.15 18.20 -2.44
N ASN A 232 -9.24 18.56 -3.70
CA ASN A 232 -10.17 19.57 -4.20
C ASN A 232 -11.41 18.88 -4.79
N LEU A 233 -12.47 19.66 -4.95
CA LEU A 233 -13.69 19.17 -5.60
C LEU A 233 -13.42 18.93 -7.09
N SER A 234 -13.43 17.68 -7.53
CA SER A 234 -13.19 17.28 -8.92
C SER A 234 -13.96 16.02 -9.30
N ASN A 235 -14.24 15.87 -10.57
CA ASN A 235 -14.84 14.66 -11.16
C ASN A 235 -13.86 13.89 -12.07
N GLU A 236 -12.60 14.31 -12.14
CA GLU A 236 -11.61 13.78 -13.07
C GLU A 236 -10.92 12.50 -12.56
N PHE A 237 -10.97 12.25 -11.26
CA PHE A 237 -10.19 11.18 -10.60
C PHE A 237 -10.99 9.94 -10.27
N ASN A 238 -12.24 9.84 -10.72
CA ASN A 238 -13.06 8.64 -10.57
C ASN A 238 -13.67 8.24 -11.92
N ASN A 239 -13.89 6.94 -12.10
CA ASN A 239 -14.36 6.41 -13.38
C ASN A 239 -15.79 6.81 -13.73
N GLU A 240 -16.61 7.12 -12.73
CA GLU A 240 -18.01 7.51 -12.90
C GLU A 240 -18.21 9.01 -13.18
N GLY A 241 -17.13 9.81 -13.19
CA GLY A 241 -17.20 11.26 -13.43
C GLY A 241 -18.03 12.01 -12.39
N VAL A 242 -18.05 11.51 -11.15
CA VAL A 242 -18.84 12.09 -10.05
C VAL A 242 -18.01 13.13 -9.32
N LEU A 243 -18.61 14.29 -9.05
CA LEU A 243 -17.97 15.31 -8.21
C LEU A 243 -17.67 14.77 -6.83
N ASN A 244 -16.40 14.63 -6.51
CA ASN A 244 -15.93 14.09 -5.25
C ASN A 244 -14.78 14.91 -4.67
N ILE A 245 -14.59 14.81 -3.36
CA ILE A 245 -13.46 15.37 -2.63
C ILE A 245 -12.90 14.27 -1.72
N SER A 246 -11.59 14.06 -1.78
CA SER A 246 -10.91 13.15 -0.89
C SER A 246 -10.29 13.91 0.27
N ASN A 247 -10.39 13.36 1.47
CA ASN A 247 -9.68 13.92 2.61
C ASN A 247 -8.17 13.64 2.44
N PHE A 248 -7.34 14.61 2.75
CA PHE A 248 -5.88 14.51 2.64
C PHE A 248 -5.31 13.26 3.33
N ASP A 249 -5.82 12.93 4.51
CA ASP A 249 -5.35 11.76 5.28
C ASP A 249 -5.87 10.42 4.74
N ASP A 250 -6.87 10.45 3.87
CA ASP A 250 -7.49 9.26 3.30
C ASP A 250 -6.97 8.91 1.89
N VAL A 251 -6.09 9.72 1.31
CA VAL A 251 -5.44 9.45 0.01
C VAL A 251 -4.16 8.65 0.22
N PHE A 252 -4.08 7.46 -0.40
CA PHE A 252 -2.96 6.52 -0.30
C PHE A 252 -2.31 6.28 -1.65
N LEU A 253 -0.98 6.27 -1.66
CA LEU A 253 -0.22 5.72 -2.78
C LEU A 253 0.09 4.25 -2.48
N VAL A 254 -0.64 3.35 -3.13
CA VAL A 254 -0.37 1.92 -3.10
C VAL A 254 0.61 1.60 -4.22
N THR A 255 1.77 1.05 -3.90
CA THR A 255 2.85 0.88 -4.87
C THR A 255 3.64 -0.41 -4.63
N THR A 256 4.37 -0.83 -5.64
CA THR A 256 5.32 -1.95 -5.53
C THR A 256 6.66 -1.47 -4.94
N SER A 257 7.38 -2.39 -4.29
CA SER A 257 8.72 -2.09 -3.76
C SER A 257 9.71 -1.69 -4.87
N GLU A 258 9.50 -2.20 -6.09
CA GLU A 258 10.34 -1.87 -7.25
C GLU A 258 10.19 -0.41 -7.67
N PHE A 259 8.94 0.05 -7.78
CA PHE A 259 8.65 1.44 -8.14
C PHE A 259 9.20 2.42 -7.11
N ILE A 260 8.91 2.20 -5.82
CA ILE A 260 9.35 3.12 -4.77
C ILE A 260 10.88 3.16 -4.63
N ASN A 261 11.56 2.01 -4.81
CA ASN A 261 13.03 1.98 -4.80
C ASN A 261 13.63 2.70 -6.01
N ARG A 262 12.99 2.59 -7.18
CA ARG A 262 13.42 3.34 -8.36
C ARG A 262 13.31 4.84 -8.13
N LEU A 263 12.21 5.30 -7.51
CA LEU A 263 12.04 6.70 -7.13
C LEU A 263 13.12 7.17 -6.12
N ARG A 264 13.47 6.32 -5.16
CA ARG A 264 14.45 6.67 -4.10
C ARG A 264 15.89 6.70 -4.56
N VAL A 265 16.31 5.75 -5.42
CA VAL A 265 17.71 5.56 -5.80
C VAL A 265 18.16 6.53 -6.88
N ARG A 266 17.27 7.02 -7.75
CA ARG A 266 17.66 7.90 -8.86
C ARG A 266 17.65 9.40 -8.55
N GLY A 267 18.08 9.78 -7.37
CA GLY A 267 18.61 11.14 -7.14
C GLY A 267 17.63 12.15 -6.57
N TYR A 268 16.40 11.76 -6.23
CA TYR A 268 15.45 12.69 -5.65
C TYR A 268 15.31 12.59 -4.11
N ALA A 269 16.35 12.00 -3.47
CA ALA A 269 16.43 11.94 -2.01
C ALA A 269 16.23 13.33 -1.35
N ASN A 270 16.71 14.40 -1.97
CA ASN A 270 16.57 15.76 -1.43
C ASN A 270 15.14 16.33 -1.60
N ALA A 271 14.44 16.05 -2.69
CA ALA A 271 13.05 16.45 -2.87
C ALA A 271 12.11 15.63 -1.99
N TYR A 272 12.44 14.35 -1.76
CA TYR A 272 11.71 13.46 -0.85
C TYR A 272 11.95 13.75 0.62
N ASN A 273 13.16 14.18 1.01
CA ASN A 273 13.50 14.46 2.41
C ASN A 273 12.70 15.62 3.02
N LEU A 274 12.28 16.59 2.23
CA LEU A 274 11.47 17.72 2.70
C LEU A 274 9.97 17.37 2.88
N LYS A 275 9.49 16.31 2.20
CA LYS A 275 8.07 15.89 2.23
C LYS A 275 7.89 14.42 2.66
N GLU A 276 8.93 13.76 3.14
CA GLU A 276 8.90 12.34 3.52
C GLU A 276 7.80 12.04 4.55
N TYR A 277 7.51 12.99 5.44
CA TYR A 277 6.43 12.85 6.40
C TYR A 277 5.03 12.79 5.77
N ALA A 278 4.74 13.63 4.79
CA ALA A 278 3.43 13.64 4.15
C ALA A 278 3.20 12.41 3.28
N ILE A 279 4.22 11.95 2.55
CA ILE A 279 4.15 10.77 1.72
C ILE A 279 4.20 9.49 2.55
N LYS A 280 4.97 9.46 3.64
CA LYS A 280 5.16 8.28 4.49
C LYS A 280 3.86 7.82 5.15
N ASN A 281 3.02 8.75 5.59
CA ASN A 281 1.71 8.43 6.15
C ASN A 281 0.69 7.98 5.09
N ARG A 282 0.96 8.24 3.81
CA ARG A 282 0.09 7.91 2.68
C ARG A 282 0.61 6.77 1.80
N LEU A 283 1.80 6.25 2.12
CA LEU A 283 2.47 5.24 1.31
C LEU A 283 2.15 3.85 1.82
N MET A 284 1.66 3.00 0.92
CA MET A 284 1.48 1.57 1.15
C MET A 284 2.34 0.80 0.17
N VAL A 285 3.44 0.22 0.65
CA VAL A 285 4.32 -0.60 -0.17
C VAL A 285 3.89 -2.05 -0.09
N LEU A 286 3.56 -2.63 -1.24
CA LEU A 286 3.20 -4.04 -1.34
C LEU A 286 4.44 -4.94 -1.36
N PRO A 287 4.30 -6.21 -0.93
CA PRO A 287 5.39 -7.17 -0.97
C PRO A 287 5.99 -7.33 -2.37
N LYS A 288 7.26 -7.70 -2.43
CA LYS A 288 7.93 -8.01 -3.70
C LYS A 288 7.19 -9.13 -4.43
N GLY A 289 6.94 -8.91 -5.72
CA GLY A 289 6.19 -9.85 -6.56
C GLY A 289 4.69 -9.58 -6.59
N SER A 290 4.19 -8.57 -5.86
CA SER A 290 2.83 -8.08 -6.09
C SER A 290 2.76 -7.41 -7.45
N ASP A 291 1.77 -7.80 -8.23
CA ASP A 291 1.51 -7.25 -9.56
C ASP A 291 0.08 -6.74 -9.60
N PHE A 292 -0.11 -5.50 -10.03
CA PHE A 292 -1.44 -4.91 -10.22
C PHE A 292 -2.08 -5.28 -11.56
N GLY A 293 -1.31 -5.85 -12.49
CA GLY A 293 -1.75 -6.10 -13.85
C GLY A 293 -1.32 -4.99 -14.82
N THR A 294 -1.95 -4.99 -15.98
CA THR A 294 -1.65 -4.06 -17.09
C THR A 294 -2.90 -3.34 -17.54
N ILE A 295 -2.75 -2.09 -17.95
CA ILE A 295 -3.77 -1.30 -18.62
C ILE A 295 -3.19 -0.87 -19.96
N ASP A 296 -3.93 -1.13 -21.06
CA ASP A 296 -3.49 -0.84 -22.43
C ASP A 296 -2.10 -1.41 -22.78
N GLY A 297 -1.80 -2.61 -22.26
CA GLY A 297 -0.53 -3.30 -22.48
C GLY A 297 0.65 -2.75 -21.69
N LYS A 298 0.46 -1.72 -20.85
CA LYS A 298 1.47 -1.15 -19.97
C LYS A 298 1.23 -1.58 -18.53
N LYS A 299 2.32 -1.75 -17.78
CA LYS A 299 2.27 -2.20 -16.39
C LYS A 299 1.77 -1.10 -15.45
N VAL A 300 0.92 -1.47 -14.51
CA VAL A 300 0.52 -0.60 -13.41
C VAL A 300 1.57 -0.67 -12.30
N HIS A 301 2.22 0.43 -12.01
CA HIS A 301 3.31 0.51 -11.03
C HIS A 301 2.85 1.00 -9.67
N ALA A 302 1.88 1.89 -9.65
CA ALA A 302 1.30 2.44 -8.44
C ALA A 302 -0.15 2.85 -8.68
N ILE A 303 -0.90 2.94 -7.62
CA ILE A 303 -2.29 3.41 -7.63
C ILE A 303 -2.44 4.42 -6.50
N LEU A 304 -2.83 5.62 -6.87
CA LEU A 304 -3.22 6.66 -5.92
C LEU A 304 -4.73 6.52 -5.71
N LEU A 305 -5.16 6.25 -4.49
CA LEU A 305 -6.56 5.97 -4.21
C LEU A 305 -7.04 6.57 -2.89
N ASP A 306 -8.32 6.94 -2.88
CA ASP A 306 -9.04 7.26 -1.66
C ASP A 306 -9.31 5.96 -0.85
N ARG A 307 -9.19 6.04 0.48
CA ARG A 307 -9.50 4.94 1.39
C ARG A 307 -10.85 4.27 1.11
N ARG A 308 -11.85 5.07 0.73
CA ARG A 308 -13.21 4.62 0.46
C ARG A 308 -13.36 3.83 -0.84
N ALA A 309 -12.35 3.91 -1.75
CA ALA A 309 -12.37 3.19 -3.02
C ALA A 309 -12.25 1.66 -2.84
N ILE A 310 -11.65 1.21 -1.74
CA ILE A 310 -11.56 -0.22 -1.42
C ILE A 310 -12.47 -0.53 -0.22
N VAL A 311 -13.24 -1.59 -0.35
CA VAL A 311 -14.19 -2.04 0.67
C VAL A 311 -13.77 -3.40 1.19
N MET A 312 -13.48 -3.46 2.48
CA MET A 312 -13.20 -4.71 3.17
C MET A 312 -13.95 -4.74 4.50
N SER A 313 -14.62 -5.84 4.80
CA SER A 313 -15.27 -6.05 6.09
C SER A 313 -15.21 -7.49 6.50
N LEU A 314 -15.05 -7.72 7.79
CA LEU A 314 -15.02 -9.04 8.37
C LEU A 314 -16.45 -9.50 8.69
N ARG A 315 -16.88 -10.60 8.09
CA ARG A 315 -18.21 -11.16 8.27
C ARG A 315 -18.25 -12.29 9.29
N TYR A 316 -17.17 -13.06 9.39
CA TYR A 316 -17.14 -14.22 10.23
C TYR A 316 -15.72 -14.51 10.70
N TRP A 317 -15.56 -14.72 12.00
CA TRP A 317 -14.29 -15.05 12.62
C TRP A 317 -14.55 -16.00 13.81
N LYS A 318 -14.45 -17.32 13.57
CA LYS A 318 -14.71 -18.31 14.62
C LYS A 318 -13.75 -19.50 14.53
N MET A 319 -13.28 -19.95 15.68
CA MET A 319 -12.55 -21.20 15.77
C MET A 319 -13.52 -22.35 15.97
N LYS A 320 -13.31 -23.43 15.20
CA LYS A 320 -14.07 -24.68 15.33
C LYS A 320 -13.10 -25.82 15.58
N PRO A 321 -13.26 -26.59 16.68
CA PRO A 321 -12.49 -27.79 16.89
C PRO A 321 -13.00 -28.91 15.99
N PHE A 322 -12.08 -29.77 15.57
CA PHE A 322 -12.38 -31.01 14.89
C PHE A 322 -11.56 -32.11 15.56
N ILE A 323 -12.20 -32.90 16.41
CA ILE A 323 -11.56 -33.96 17.20
C ILE A 323 -11.68 -35.26 16.43
N VAL A 324 -10.56 -35.88 16.12
CA VAL A 324 -10.49 -37.22 15.54
C VAL A 324 -10.05 -38.19 16.62
N SER A 325 -10.87 -39.14 17.00
CA SER A 325 -10.70 -40.03 18.13
C SER A 325 -9.51 -40.98 18.03
N ASN A 326 -8.84 -41.07 16.89
CA ASN A 326 -7.71 -42.00 16.64
C ASN A 326 -6.38 -41.29 16.38
N THR A 327 -6.24 -40.03 16.75
CA THR A 327 -5.01 -39.26 16.52
C THR A 327 -4.50 -38.69 17.82
N ASP A 328 -3.17 -38.66 17.99
CA ASP A 328 -2.49 -38.05 19.15
C ASP A 328 -2.49 -36.49 19.06
N TYR A 329 -3.35 -35.91 18.26
CA TYR A 329 -3.47 -34.48 18.10
C TYR A 329 -4.92 -34.04 17.89
N GLU A 330 -5.21 -32.85 18.36
CA GLU A 330 -6.50 -32.16 18.11
C GLU A 330 -6.33 -31.08 17.05
N ASN A 331 -7.27 -31.02 16.11
CA ASN A 331 -7.29 -30.00 15.09
C ASN A 331 -8.31 -28.91 15.43
N TYR A 332 -7.86 -27.68 15.32
CA TYR A 332 -8.69 -26.49 15.40
C TYR A 332 -8.66 -25.76 14.07
N PHE A 333 -9.79 -25.27 13.62
CA PHE A 333 -9.91 -24.55 12.37
C PHE A 333 -10.42 -23.15 12.64
N LEU A 334 -9.57 -22.14 12.43
CA LEU A 334 -10.01 -20.76 12.38
C LEU A 334 -10.68 -20.51 11.03
N LYS A 335 -11.99 -20.33 11.05
CA LYS A 335 -12.77 -20.00 9.85
C LYS A 335 -12.98 -18.50 9.80
N VAL A 336 -12.60 -17.92 8.67
CA VAL A 336 -12.70 -16.48 8.40
C VAL A 336 -13.48 -16.28 7.11
N ARG A 337 -14.40 -15.31 7.12
CA ARG A 337 -15.10 -14.83 5.94
C ARG A 337 -15.00 -13.32 5.87
N VAL A 338 -14.66 -12.81 4.71
CA VAL A 338 -14.41 -11.40 4.44
C VAL A 338 -15.24 -10.98 3.24
N ILE A 339 -15.94 -9.88 3.35
CA ILE A 339 -16.52 -9.19 2.19
C ILE A 339 -15.44 -8.31 1.61
N LYS A 340 -15.18 -8.43 0.31
CA LYS A 340 -14.25 -7.59 -0.44
C LYS A 340 -14.96 -6.91 -1.60
N GLY A 341 -14.45 -5.76 -1.99
CA GLY A 341 -14.92 -5.04 -3.15
C GLY A 341 -14.18 -3.75 -3.38
N TYR A 342 -14.54 -3.06 -4.44
CA TYR A 342 -14.07 -1.72 -4.75
C TYR A 342 -15.26 -0.84 -5.15
N ASN A 343 -15.09 0.46 -5.02
CA ASN A 343 -16.11 1.44 -5.32
C ASN A 343 -15.58 2.48 -6.32
N GLU A 344 -16.24 2.57 -7.47
CA GLU A 344 -15.90 3.44 -8.59
C GLU A 344 -16.28 4.91 -8.42
N PHE A 345 -17.05 5.22 -7.35
CA PHE A 345 -17.48 6.60 -7.05
C PHE A 345 -16.40 7.42 -6.36
N PHE A 346 -15.39 6.76 -5.81
CA PHE A 346 -14.29 7.41 -5.10
C PHE A 346 -13.05 7.49 -5.97
N ASN A 347 -12.22 8.49 -5.69
CA ASN A 347 -11.05 8.80 -6.48
C ASN A 347 -10.04 7.66 -6.46
N ALA A 348 -9.64 7.20 -7.65
CA ALA A 348 -8.63 6.17 -7.85
C ALA A 348 -7.93 6.38 -9.20
N VAL A 349 -6.60 6.60 -9.16
CA VAL A 349 -5.78 6.87 -10.35
C VAL A 349 -4.61 5.91 -10.41
N ALA A 350 -4.47 5.18 -11.51
CA ALA A 350 -3.34 4.31 -11.76
C ALA A 350 -2.20 5.04 -12.47
N ILE A 351 -0.97 4.74 -12.07
CA ILE A 351 0.25 5.20 -12.70
C ILE A 351 0.80 4.05 -13.53
N VAL A 352 0.75 4.25 -14.85
CA VAL A 352 1.05 3.23 -15.84
C VAL A 352 2.31 3.60 -16.60
N GLY A 353 3.20 2.64 -16.79
CA GLY A 353 4.46 2.86 -17.50
C GLY A 353 5.02 1.59 -18.11
N ASP A 354 6.17 1.72 -18.76
CA ASP A 354 6.90 0.59 -19.27
C ASP A 354 7.38 -0.31 -18.12
N ASP A 355 7.60 -1.59 -18.40
CA ASP A 355 8.09 -2.51 -17.38
C ASP A 355 9.42 -2.00 -16.81
N ILE A 356 9.49 -1.91 -15.50
CA ILE A 356 10.75 -1.61 -14.83
C ILE A 356 11.59 -2.86 -15.02
N GLY A 357 12.48 -2.82 -16.00
CA GLY A 357 13.43 -3.90 -16.26
C GLY A 357 14.11 -4.29 -14.95
N ALA A 358 14.41 -5.58 -14.78
CA ALA A 358 15.24 -6.02 -13.66
C ALA A 358 16.34 -4.98 -13.47
N PHE A 359 16.77 -4.75 -12.23
CA PHE A 359 17.98 -3.99 -11.92
C PHE A 359 19.14 -4.66 -12.67
N ASN A 360 19.09 -4.54 -13.97
CA ASN A 360 20.28 -4.68 -14.76
C ASN A 360 21.04 -3.40 -14.52
N ASP A 361 22.06 -3.49 -13.70
CA ASP A 361 23.24 -2.64 -13.84
C ASP A 361 23.84 -2.74 -15.27
N ASN A 362 23.24 -3.46 -16.15
CA ASN A 362 23.36 -3.38 -17.58
C ASN A 362 22.52 -2.22 -18.14
N THR A 363 22.75 -1.02 -17.67
CA THR A 363 22.89 0.05 -18.62
C THR A 363 24.03 -0.41 -19.53
N ALA A 364 23.69 -0.75 -20.78
CA ALA A 364 24.70 -0.94 -21.78
C ALA A 364 25.72 0.20 -21.58
N PRO A 365 26.99 -0.09 -21.38
CA PRO A 365 27.92 0.94 -20.99
C PRO A 365 27.81 2.05 -22.01
N SER A 366 27.50 3.25 -21.53
CA SER A 366 27.54 4.43 -22.38
C SER A 366 28.98 4.67 -22.76
N THR A 367 29.19 5.08 -23.97
CA THR A 367 30.56 5.39 -24.44
C THR A 367 30.69 6.88 -24.64
N VAL A 368 31.74 7.47 -24.11
CA VAL A 368 32.18 8.82 -24.45
C VAL A 368 33.36 8.71 -25.41
N THR A 369 33.19 9.27 -26.61
CA THR A 369 34.25 9.27 -27.67
C THR A 369 34.66 10.70 -27.94
N PHE A 370 35.94 10.91 -28.02
CA PHE A 370 36.56 12.21 -28.36
C PHE A 370 36.87 12.25 -29.85
N GLY A 371 36.09 13.04 -30.62
CA GLY A 371 36.23 13.16 -32.06
C GLY A 371 37.28 14.17 -32.54
N SER A 372 37.57 15.19 -31.73
CA SER A 372 38.53 16.25 -32.05
C SER A 372 39.85 16.10 -31.29
N ALA A 373 40.85 16.83 -31.74
CA ALA A 373 42.17 16.86 -31.09
C ALA A 373 42.13 17.70 -29.80
N ILE A 374 41.48 17.15 -28.78
CA ILE A 374 41.35 17.76 -27.45
C ILE A 374 42.48 17.24 -26.56
N THR A 375 43.01 18.13 -25.74
CA THR A 375 44.00 17.77 -24.70
C THR A 375 43.48 18.18 -23.35
N GLY A 376 43.54 17.27 -22.37
CA GLY A 376 43.03 17.56 -21.03
C GLY A 376 42.94 16.32 -20.15
N ASN A 377 42.21 16.47 -19.07
CA ASN A 377 41.91 15.38 -18.17
C ASN A 377 40.42 15.10 -18.23
N VAL A 378 40.05 13.83 -18.09
CA VAL A 378 38.64 13.37 -18.01
C VAL A 378 38.44 12.74 -16.65
N PHE A 379 37.45 13.22 -15.95
CA PHE A 379 37.04 12.68 -14.68
C PHE A 379 35.62 12.10 -14.81
N VAL A 380 35.38 10.94 -14.22
CA VAL A 380 34.07 10.33 -14.12
C VAL A 380 33.76 10.19 -12.64
N ASN A 381 32.69 10.84 -12.19
CA ASN A 381 32.33 10.92 -10.78
C ASN A 381 33.48 11.38 -9.87
N GLY A 382 34.29 12.34 -10.37
CA GLY A 382 35.45 12.89 -9.66
C GLY A 382 36.71 12.02 -9.72
N LEU A 383 36.70 10.87 -10.42
CA LEU A 383 37.85 10.01 -10.59
C LEU A 383 38.43 10.21 -11.99
N LYS A 384 39.74 10.52 -12.06
CA LYS A 384 40.48 10.66 -13.34
C LYS A 384 40.55 9.32 -14.06
N VAL A 385 40.05 9.27 -15.32
CA VAL A 385 39.94 8.04 -16.11
C VAL A 385 40.93 7.96 -17.27
N ASN A 386 41.48 9.09 -17.75
CA ASN A 386 42.50 9.09 -18.83
C ASN A 386 43.92 8.98 -18.31
N SER A 387 44.78 8.35 -19.08
CA SER A 387 46.22 8.15 -18.76
C SER A 387 47.16 9.14 -19.42
N GLY A 388 46.68 9.95 -20.36
CA GLY A 388 47.46 10.93 -21.11
C GLY A 388 46.69 12.19 -21.41
N ALA A 389 47.35 13.25 -21.88
CA ALA A 389 46.71 14.52 -22.17
C ALA A 389 45.96 14.54 -23.52
N ALA A 390 46.33 13.70 -24.49
CA ALA A 390 45.68 13.64 -25.80
C ALA A 390 44.43 12.75 -25.73
N LEU A 391 43.26 13.30 -26.00
CA LEU A 391 41.97 12.61 -25.86
C LEU A 391 41.40 12.11 -27.20
N GLN A 392 41.89 12.60 -28.33
CA GLN A 392 41.37 12.24 -29.64
C GLN A 392 41.36 10.71 -29.87
N GLY A 393 40.22 10.18 -30.23
CA GLY A 393 40.04 8.75 -30.49
C GLY A 393 39.97 7.87 -29.23
N GLN A 394 40.10 8.44 -28.03
CA GLN A 394 39.87 7.69 -26.81
C GLN A 394 38.38 7.46 -26.63
N VAL A 395 38.06 6.28 -26.12
CA VAL A 395 36.68 5.88 -25.80
C VAL A 395 36.66 5.48 -24.33
N PHE A 396 35.81 6.13 -23.56
CA PHE A 396 35.61 5.80 -22.15
C PHE A 396 34.25 5.14 -21.99
N THR A 397 34.24 4.06 -21.23
CA THR A 397 33.00 3.40 -20.83
C THR A 397 32.50 4.07 -19.56
N ILE A 398 31.29 4.59 -19.62
CA ILE A 398 30.58 5.25 -18.52
C ILE A 398 29.18 4.63 -18.37
N HIS A 399 28.48 4.97 -17.32
CA HIS A 399 27.11 4.54 -17.11
C HIS A 399 26.17 5.74 -17.24
N VAL A 400 24.94 5.48 -17.66
CA VAL A 400 23.91 6.53 -17.67
C VAL A 400 23.72 7.06 -16.25
N GLY A 401 23.88 8.38 -16.11
CA GLY A 401 23.84 9.07 -14.81
C GLY A 401 25.21 9.43 -14.25
N ASP A 402 26.34 8.93 -14.84
CA ASP A 402 27.68 9.37 -14.45
C ASP A 402 27.89 10.85 -14.79
N ILE A 403 28.52 11.56 -13.89
CA ILE A 403 28.96 12.94 -14.13
C ILE A 403 30.35 12.87 -14.78
N VAL A 404 30.45 13.40 -16.00
CA VAL A 404 31.68 13.48 -16.73
C VAL A 404 32.15 14.93 -16.76
N GLU A 405 33.38 15.15 -16.28
CA GLU A 405 34.03 16.45 -16.26
C GLU A 405 35.25 16.39 -17.18
N ILE A 406 35.36 17.37 -18.08
CA ILE A 406 36.51 17.51 -19.03
C ILE A 406 37.27 18.76 -18.65
N ASP A 407 38.39 18.59 -17.97
CA ASP A 407 39.30 19.66 -17.62
C ASP A 407 40.26 19.94 -18.81
N THR A 408 39.87 20.91 -19.63
CA THR A 408 40.60 21.30 -20.83
C THR A 408 40.58 22.82 -21.00
N ALA A 409 41.64 23.35 -21.65
CA ALA A 409 41.70 24.77 -22.04
C ALA A 409 41.05 25.07 -23.40
N GLN A 410 40.42 24.07 -24.03
CA GLN A 410 39.81 24.15 -25.35
C GLN A 410 38.30 24.19 -25.23
N ASP A 411 37.62 24.92 -26.11
CA ASP A 411 36.18 24.89 -26.19
C ASP A 411 35.73 23.50 -26.68
N VAL A 412 34.81 22.88 -25.97
CA VAL A 412 34.29 21.55 -26.29
C VAL A 412 32.79 21.63 -26.55
N ARG A 413 32.34 20.86 -27.53
CA ARG A 413 30.92 20.63 -27.80
C ARG A 413 30.59 19.15 -27.52
N ILE A 414 29.52 18.92 -26.85
CA ILE A 414 29.10 17.59 -26.39
C ILE A 414 27.81 17.23 -27.08
N TYR A 415 27.77 16.08 -27.74
CA TYR A 415 26.61 15.56 -28.43
C TYR A 415 26.21 14.20 -27.81
N GLY A 416 24.92 14.01 -27.56
CA GLY A 416 24.39 12.78 -27.03
C GLY A 416 23.30 12.18 -27.92
N GLY A 417 23.23 10.86 -28.01
CA GLY A 417 22.23 10.17 -28.82
C GLY A 417 22.26 8.66 -28.71
N TYR A 418 21.40 8.02 -29.48
CA TYR A 418 21.26 6.57 -29.55
C TYR A 418 21.99 5.93 -30.74
N THR A 419 22.54 6.74 -31.63
CA THR A 419 23.26 6.32 -32.83
C THR A 419 24.60 7.01 -32.86
N SER A 420 25.61 6.38 -33.49
CA SER A 420 26.92 7.00 -33.69
C SER A 420 26.98 8.09 -34.78
N ASN A 421 25.82 8.44 -35.39
CA ASN A 421 25.74 9.46 -36.41
C ASN A 421 25.47 10.82 -35.78
N ILE A 422 26.44 11.73 -35.81
CA ILE A 422 26.38 13.08 -35.21
C ILE A 422 25.19 13.89 -35.74
N SER A 423 24.75 13.70 -36.98
CA SER A 423 23.58 14.41 -37.54
C SER A 423 22.27 14.08 -36.85
N ASN A 424 22.21 12.97 -36.12
CA ASN A 424 21.01 12.53 -35.36
C ASN A 424 21.20 12.70 -33.83
N MET A 425 22.24 13.39 -33.40
CA MET A 425 22.52 13.63 -31.99
C MET A 425 22.04 15.01 -31.55
N VAL A 426 21.71 15.16 -30.29
CA VAL A 426 21.36 16.41 -29.66
C VAL A 426 22.57 17.00 -28.98
N GLU A 427 22.80 18.29 -29.16
CA GLU A 427 23.84 19.01 -28.44
C GLU A 427 23.48 19.08 -26.96
N VAL A 428 24.35 18.57 -26.10
CA VAL A 428 24.19 18.64 -24.65
C VAL A 428 24.90 19.89 -24.19
N THR A 429 24.19 20.90 -23.72
CA THR A 429 24.79 22.14 -23.22
C THR A 429 25.47 21.90 -21.88
N SER A 430 26.72 22.36 -21.78
CA SER A 430 27.52 22.34 -20.56
C SER A 430 28.19 23.68 -20.37
N ASP A 431 28.08 24.27 -19.18
CA ASP A 431 28.62 25.60 -18.90
C ASP A 431 30.15 25.56 -18.62
N ASP A 432 30.74 24.39 -18.33
CA ASP A 432 32.13 24.26 -17.87
C ASP A 432 32.83 22.95 -18.30
N GLY A 433 32.31 22.27 -19.32
CA GLY A 433 32.84 20.95 -19.72
C GLY A 433 32.37 19.78 -18.85
N THR A 434 31.47 20.04 -17.93
CA THR A 434 30.83 19.03 -17.08
C THR A 434 29.46 18.65 -17.63
N PHE A 435 29.19 17.37 -17.82
CA PHE A 435 27.89 16.90 -18.30
C PHE A 435 27.51 15.58 -17.62
N VAL A 436 26.23 15.32 -17.62
CA VAL A 436 25.67 14.03 -17.16
C VAL A 436 25.48 13.11 -18.36
N ALA A 437 25.95 11.89 -18.26
CA ALA A 437 25.82 10.87 -19.31
C ALA A 437 24.36 10.40 -19.40
N ASN A 438 23.53 11.14 -20.14
CA ASN A 438 22.11 10.84 -20.32
C ASN A 438 21.80 9.98 -21.54
N TYR A 439 22.82 9.76 -22.41
CA TYR A 439 22.67 9.01 -23.65
C TYR A 439 23.68 7.85 -23.69
N PRO A 440 23.34 6.72 -24.33
CA PRO A 440 24.25 5.58 -24.45
C PRO A 440 25.50 5.90 -25.28
N ILE A 441 25.43 6.89 -26.15
CA ILE A 441 26.57 7.34 -26.96
C ILE A 441 26.72 8.85 -26.76
N MET A 442 27.87 9.28 -26.30
CA MET A 442 28.26 10.67 -26.14
C MET A 442 29.51 10.94 -27.01
N ILE A 443 29.50 12.02 -27.76
CA ILE A 443 30.64 12.44 -28.59
C ILE A 443 31.02 13.84 -28.17
N VAL A 444 32.32 14.01 -27.88
CA VAL A 444 32.95 15.29 -27.55
C VAL A 444 33.74 15.76 -28.75
N GLN A 445 33.44 16.95 -29.24
CA GLN A 445 34.14 17.58 -30.37
C GLN A 445 34.68 18.96 -30.04
#